data_fa59b61d398c36292aa980c6ba65d4bf
#
_entry.id   fa59b61d398c36292aa980c6ba65d4bf
#
_cell.length_a   1.000
_cell.length_b   1.000
_cell.length_c   1.000
_cell.angle_alpha   90.00
_cell.angle_beta   90.00
_cell.angle_gamma   90.00
#
_symmetry.space_group_name_H-M   'P 1'
#
loop_
_entity.id
_entity.type
_entity.pdbx_description
1 polymer ?
#
loop_
_entity_poly.entity_id
_entity_poly.type
_entity_poly.pdbx_seq_one_letter_code
_entity_poly.pdbx_strand_id
1 'polypeptide(L)'
;MGADWIGLSFVQRPEDVAEARRLTGGHGAIMSKIEKPAAVESLDEIIELSDGIMVARGDLGVELLPEEVPPIQKHIVEKTRAQGKPVVVATQMLESMITSPSPTRAEVSDVANAVYDGADAVMLSAETAAGQWPVEAVTIMDRIAAKVESDPTYRQRIHIAQTPPDATSADALSESCAQIADTLTIEGIIVFTGSGISARRVARERPAAPMLVLTPLQKTARRLALLWGTHCVITRDIGSFEEMIAKGKRMALRHGFGAAGSRLVTLAGVPFGVPGSTNLLHIVTLTGNELDTPK
;
A
#
# COMPACT_ATOMS: atom_id res chain seq x y z
N MET A 1 -15.21 18.03 -6.66
CA MET A 1 -13.79 18.38 -6.56
C MET A 1 -12.86 17.28 -7.11
N GLY A 2 -13.29 16.07 -7.34
CA GLY A 2 -12.48 14.98 -7.95
C GLY A 2 -11.34 14.46 -7.06
N ALA A 3 -11.48 14.54 -5.73
CA ALA A 3 -10.53 13.96 -4.79
C ALA A 3 -10.56 12.43 -4.89
N ASP A 4 -9.40 11.80 -4.89
CA ASP A 4 -9.26 10.34 -4.90
C ASP A 4 -9.49 9.75 -3.50
N TRP A 5 -9.05 10.48 -2.45
CA TRP A 5 -9.21 10.13 -1.04
C TRP A 5 -9.84 11.27 -0.25
N ILE A 6 -10.64 10.93 0.74
CA ILE A 6 -11.27 11.84 1.69
C ILE A 6 -10.85 11.39 3.09
N GLY A 7 -10.06 12.22 3.77
CA GLY A 7 -9.70 12.00 5.17
C GLY A 7 -10.85 12.40 6.08
N LEU A 8 -11.45 11.43 6.76
CA LEU A 8 -12.54 11.65 7.71
C LEU A 8 -11.98 11.77 9.13
N SER A 9 -11.96 12.99 9.67
CA SER A 9 -11.52 13.28 11.03
C SER A 9 -12.61 12.98 12.06
N PHE A 10 -12.18 12.74 13.30
CA PHE A 10 -13.03 12.56 14.47
C PHE A 10 -14.03 11.41 14.38
N VAL A 11 -13.66 10.35 13.64
CA VAL A 11 -14.44 9.11 13.62
C VAL A 11 -14.48 8.51 15.02
N GLN A 12 -15.67 8.15 15.49
CA GLN A 12 -15.89 7.51 16.78
C GLN A 12 -16.59 6.15 16.65
N ARG A 13 -17.40 5.99 15.59
CA ARG A 13 -18.25 4.82 15.39
C ARG A 13 -18.46 4.52 13.90
N PRO A 14 -18.89 3.29 13.55
CA PRO A 14 -19.10 2.88 12.16
C PRO A 14 -20.08 3.76 11.38
N GLU A 15 -21.12 4.29 12.07
CA GLU A 15 -22.13 5.15 11.46
C GLU A 15 -21.54 6.45 10.89
N ASP A 16 -20.48 6.98 11.49
CA ASP A 16 -19.79 8.17 11.00
C ASP A 16 -19.20 7.93 9.59
N VAL A 17 -18.64 6.74 9.37
CA VAL A 17 -18.10 6.34 8.06
C VAL A 17 -19.23 6.11 7.04
N ALA A 18 -20.31 5.44 7.47
CA ALA A 18 -21.49 5.21 6.63
C ALA A 18 -22.12 6.54 6.20
N GLU A 19 -22.27 7.50 7.11
CA GLU A 19 -22.81 8.82 6.81
C GLU A 19 -21.89 9.60 5.85
N ALA A 20 -20.57 9.59 6.07
CA ALA A 20 -19.61 10.22 5.15
C ALA A 20 -19.73 9.64 3.75
N ARG A 21 -19.88 8.31 3.63
CA ARG A 21 -20.06 7.63 2.34
C ARG A 21 -21.37 8.04 1.66
N ARG A 22 -22.46 8.20 2.43
CA ARG A 22 -23.75 8.68 1.94
C ARG A 22 -23.64 10.14 1.43
N LEU A 23 -23.01 11.02 2.20
CA LEU A 23 -22.84 12.44 1.86
C LEU A 23 -21.96 12.65 0.63
N THR A 24 -20.94 11.82 0.45
CA THR A 24 -20.05 11.90 -0.71
C THR A 24 -20.63 11.23 -1.97
N GLY A 25 -21.77 10.54 -1.85
CA GLY A 25 -22.38 9.80 -2.96
C GLY A 25 -21.47 8.72 -3.53
N GLY A 26 -20.54 8.17 -2.74
CA GLY A 26 -19.54 7.20 -3.19
C GLY A 26 -18.38 7.82 -4.02
N HIS A 27 -18.33 9.13 -4.14
CA HIS A 27 -17.21 9.83 -4.75
C HIS A 27 -16.05 9.93 -3.75
N GLY A 28 -14.86 9.55 -4.17
CA GLY A 28 -13.68 9.45 -3.28
C GLY A 28 -13.66 8.15 -2.47
N ALA A 29 -12.49 7.74 -2.05
CA ALA A 29 -12.29 6.67 -1.08
C ALA A 29 -12.23 7.31 0.32
N ILE A 30 -12.79 6.66 1.33
CA ILE A 30 -12.82 7.19 2.70
C ILE A 30 -11.63 6.61 3.47
N MET A 31 -10.78 7.49 3.96
CA MET A 31 -9.73 7.18 4.92
C MET A 31 -10.16 7.67 6.30
N SER A 32 -10.58 6.74 7.14
CA SER A 32 -10.97 7.07 8.51
C SER A 32 -9.75 7.33 9.37
N LYS A 33 -9.73 8.47 10.03
CA LYS A 33 -8.65 8.86 10.95
C LYS A 33 -9.02 8.38 12.35
N ILE A 34 -8.19 7.50 12.89
CA ILE A 34 -8.36 7.00 14.25
C ILE A 34 -7.67 7.99 15.19
N GLU A 35 -8.47 8.78 15.86
CA GLU A 35 -8.09 9.92 16.69
C GLU A 35 -8.69 9.86 18.10
N LYS A 36 -9.67 8.99 18.32
CA LYS A 36 -10.47 8.92 19.55
C LYS A 36 -10.47 7.51 20.12
N PRO A 37 -10.52 7.36 21.47
CA PRO A 37 -10.62 6.05 22.12
C PRO A 37 -11.82 5.24 21.65
N ALA A 38 -12.98 5.85 21.47
CA ALA A 38 -14.20 5.19 20.98
C ALA A 38 -14.00 4.55 19.58
N ALA A 39 -13.17 5.16 18.71
CA ALA A 39 -12.84 4.58 17.42
C ALA A 39 -11.96 3.33 17.56
N VAL A 40 -11.12 3.25 18.60
CA VAL A 40 -10.31 2.06 18.91
C VAL A 40 -11.20 0.93 19.39
N GLU A 41 -12.22 1.22 20.19
CA GLU A 41 -13.20 0.23 20.67
C GLU A 41 -14.04 -0.38 19.53
N SER A 42 -14.37 0.41 18.50
CA SER A 42 -15.16 0.00 17.33
C SER A 42 -14.29 -0.21 16.08
N LEU A 43 -13.01 -0.56 16.27
CA LEU A 43 -12.01 -0.55 15.20
C LEU A 43 -12.36 -1.48 14.04
N ASP A 44 -12.83 -2.69 14.31
CA ASP A 44 -13.09 -3.70 13.28
C ASP A 44 -14.21 -3.25 12.32
N GLU A 45 -15.30 -2.72 12.86
CA GLU A 45 -16.42 -2.23 12.06
C GLU A 45 -16.05 -0.95 11.30
N ILE A 46 -15.24 -0.06 11.90
CA ILE A 46 -14.74 1.12 11.23
C ILE A 46 -13.83 0.74 10.07
N ILE A 47 -12.91 -0.23 10.26
CA ILE A 47 -12.06 -0.73 9.19
C ILE A 47 -12.93 -1.32 8.07
N GLU A 48 -13.95 -2.14 8.39
CA GLU A 48 -14.82 -2.78 7.42
C GLU A 48 -15.47 -1.75 6.48
N LEU A 49 -16.00 -0.65 7.02
CA LEU A 49 -16.69 0.39 6.25
C LEU A 49 -15.75 1.38 5.55
N SER A 50 -14.48 1.45 5.94
CA SER A 50 -13.48 2.37 5.39
C SER A 50 -12.79 1.79 4.17
N ASP A 51 -12.23 2.64 3.30
CA ASP A 51 -11.38 2.24 2.18
C ASP A 51 -9.88 2.23 2.59
N GLY A 52 -9.53 2.89 3.67
CA GLY A 52 -8.21 2.94 4.29
C GLY A 52 -8.29 3.57 5.67
N ILE A 53 -7.22 3.44 6.45
CA ILE A 53 -7.13 3.94 7.82
C ILE A 53 -5.91 4.85 7.98
N MET A 54 -6.05 5.89 8.78
CA MET A 54 -4.93 6.72 9.23
C MET A 54 -4.83 6.66 10.76
N VAL A 55 -3.67 6.31 11.26
CA VAL A 55 -3.33 6.42 12.68
C VAL A 55 -2.88 7.85 12.95
N ALA A 56 -3.74 8.68 13.52
CA ALA A 56 -3.45 10.08 13.83
C ALA A 56 -2.94 10.21 15.28
N ARG A 57 -1.65 9.94 15.47
CA ARG A 57 -1.03 9.76 16.79
C ARG A 57 -1.06 11.02 17.65
N GLY A 58 -0.94 12.19 17.03
CA GLY A 58 -1.01 13.48 17.75
C GLY A 58 -2.34 13.65 18.46
N ASP A 59 -3.45 13.40 17.75
CA ASP A 59 -4.81 13.52 18.32
C ASP A 59 -5.09 12.39 19.32
N LEU A 60 -4.66 11.16 19.03
CA LEU A 60 -4.75 10.03 19.98
C LEU A 60 -4.01 10.32 21.29
N GLY A 61 -2.80 10.91 21.22
CA GLY A 61 -1.98 11.24 22.38
C GLY A 61 -2.51 12.41 23.22
N VAL A 62 -3.52 13.14 22.73
CA VAL A 62 -4.26 14.14 23.53
C VAL A 62 -5.33 13.47 24.38
N GLU A 63 -5.90 12.36 23.88
CA GLU A 63 -7.03 11.66 24.50
C GLU A 63 -6.59 10.48 25.39
N LEU A 64 -5.41 9.92 25.12
CA LEU A 64 -4.86 8.73 25.78
C LEU A 64 -3.51 9.04 26.43
N LEU A 65 -3.08 8.16 27.34
CA LEU A 65 -1.74 8.27 27.88
C LEU A 65 -0.69 7.98 26.78
N PRO A 66 0.46 8.67 26.76
CA PRO A 66 1.47 8.49 25.73
C PRO A 66 1.92 7.03 25.52
N GLU A 67 2.01 6.25 26.59
CA GLU A 67 2.40 4.84 26.56
C GLU A 67 1.34 3.91 25.96
N GLU A 68 0.10 4.35 25.82
CA GLU A 68 -0.99 3.57 25.21
C GLU A 68 -0.99 3.69 23.68
N VAL A 69 -0.45 4.78 23.13
CA VAL A 69 -0.48 5.04 21.68
C VAL A 69 0.32 4.01 20.87
N PRO A 70 1.56 3.60 21.23
CA PRO A 70 2.33 2.66 20.42
C PRO A 70 1.67 1.26 20.28
N PRO A 71 1.13 0.63 21.33
CA PRO A 71 0.38 -0.64 21.18
C PRO A 71 -0.84 -0.51 20.30
N ILE A 72 -1.58 0.60 20.42
CA ILE A 72 -2.78 0.89 19.61
C ILE A 72 -2.38 1.06 18.15
N GLN A 73 -1.31 1.81 17.84
CA GLN A 73 -0.78 1.93 16.47
C GLN A 73 -0.53 0.55 15.85
N LYS A 74 0.19 -0.33 16.55
CA LYS A 74 0.49 -1.68 16.05
C LYS A 74 -0.78 -2.47 15.76
N HIS A 75 -1.75 -2.43 16.66
CA HIS A 75 -3.03 -3.11 16.52
C HIS A 75 -3.82 -2.59 15.30
N ILE A 76 -3.89 -1.27 15.11
CA ILE A 76 -4.57 -0.66 13.96
C ILE A 76 -3.88 -1.08 12.66
N VAL A 77 -2.55 -1.01 12.59
CA VAL A 77 -1.77 -1.37 11.40
C VAL A 77 -2.00 -2.83 11.04
N GLU A 78 -1.88 -3.74 12.01
CA GLU A 78 -2.08 -5.17 11.83
C GLU A 78 -3.49 -5.49 11.28
N LYS A 79 -4.53 -5.00 11.94
CA LYS A 79 -5.93 -5.26 11.55
C LYS A 79 -6.27 -4.68 10.18
N THR A 80 -5.80 -3.48 9.88
CA THR A 80 -6.07 -2.82 8.60
C THR A 80 -5.38 -3.55 7.45
N ARG A 81 -4.11 -3.95 7.65
CA ARG A 81 -3.36 -4.74 6.68
C ARG A 81 -4.00 -6.10 6.44
N ALA A 82 -4.47 -6.77 7.49
CA ALA A 82 -5.16 -8.07 7.38
C ALA A 82 -6.36 -8.01 6.42
N GLN A 83 -7.06 -6.87 6.36
CA GLN A 83 -8.16 -6.64 5.42
C GLN A 83 -7.69 -6.15 4.01
N GLY A 84 -6.39 -6.08 3.75
CA GLY A 84 -5.85 -5.59 2.48
C GLY A 84 -6.17 -4.11 2.21
N LYS A 85 -6.36 -3.30 3.26
CA LYS A 85 -6.64 -1.87 3.15
C LYS A 85 -5.39 -1.07 3.49
N PRO A 86 -5.12 0.05 2.78
CA PRO A 86 -3.97 0.87 3.09
C PRO A 86 -4.08 1.51 4.47
N VAL A 87 -2.98 1.49 5.21
CA VAL A 87 -2.84 2.16 6.51
C VAL A 87 -1.71 3.18 6.46
N VAL A 88 -2.03 4.40 6.90
CA VAL A 88 -1.09 5.52 6.98
C VAL A 88 -0.80 5.81 8.45
N VAL A 89 0.48 5.86 8.83
CA VAL A 89 0.89 6.36 10.15
C VAL A 89 1.27 7.83 10.01
N ALA A 90 0.64 8.68 10.81
CA ALA A 90 0.68 10.12 10.66
C ALA A 90 1.00 10.84 11.99
N THR A 91 1.47 12.07 11.85
CA THR A 91 1.81 13.05 12.89
C THR A 91 3.04 12.70 13.73
N GLN A 92 3.81 13.73 14.08
CA GLN A 92 5.00 13.65 14.93
C GLN A 92 6.05 12.63 14.43
N MET A 93 6.22 12.55 13.10
CA MET A 93 7.18 11.61 12.50
C MET A 93 8.62 12.15 12.55
N LEU A 94 8.84 13.36 12.01
CA LEU A 94 10.14 14.06 11.99
C LEU A 94 9.95 15.51 12.44
N GLU A 95 9.17 15.72 13.51
CA GLU A 95 8.68 17.04 13.95
C GLU A 95 9.80 18.06 14.18
N SER A 96 10.96 17.65 14.70
CA SER A 96 12.12 18.53 14.87
C SER A 96 12.61 19.14 13.54
N MET A 97 12.33 18.47 12.40
CA MET A 97 12.70 18.96 11.08
C MET A 97 11.81 20.11 10.57
N ILE A 98 10.82 20.54 11.31
CA ILE A 98 10.15 21.83 11.05
C ILE A 98 11.20 22.97 11.10
N THR A 99 12.13 22.90 12.03
CA THR A 99 13.16 23.96 12.26
C THR A 99 14.61 23.47 12.14
N SER A 100 14.83 22.15 12.12
CA SER A 100 16.17 21.54 12.05
C SER A 100 16.37 20.81 10.72
N PRO A 101 17.57 20.86 10.09
CA PRO A 101 17.86 20.12 8.87
C PRO A 101 18.04 18.61 9.09
N SER A 102 18.03 18.15 10.34
CA SER A 102 18.23 16.76 10.72
C SER A 102 17.28 16.35 11.85
N PRO A 103 16.73 15.14 11.82
CA PRO A 103 15.85 14.64 12.87
C PRO A 103 16.65 14.19 14.09
N THR A 104 15.95 13.98 15.19
CA THR A 104 16.48 13.28 16.36
C THR A 104 16.55 11.76 16.10
N ARG A 105 17.37 11.05 16.91
CA ARG A 105 17.42 9.58 16.85
C ARG A 105 16.09 8.92 17.23
N ALA A 106 15.33 9.55 18.11
CA ALA A 106 14.01 9.05 18.53
C ALA A 106 13.02 9.08 17.35
N GLU A 107 13.00 10.17 16.58
CA GLU A 107 12.14 10.30 15.39
C GLU A 107 12.54 9.33 14.29
N VAL A 108 13.84 9.13 14.03
CA VAL A 108 14.31 8.10 13.08
C VAL A 108 13.84 6.71 13.52
N SER A 109 13.92 6.40 14.82
CA SER A 109 13.43 5.13 15.37
C SER A 109 11.91 5.00 15.25
N ASP A 110 11.18 6.08 15.41
CA ASP A 110 9.72 6.09 15.32
C ASP A 110 9.23 5.84 13.89
N VAL A 111 9.80 6.55 12.89
CA VAL A 111 9.51 6.26 11.47
C VAL A 111 9.86 4.81 11.12
N ALA A 112 11.03 4.33 11.56
CA ALA A 112 11.44 2.95 11.33
C ALA A 112 10.45 1.95 11.93
N ASN A 113 9.96 2.19 13.15
CA ASN A 113 8.97 1.32 13.80
C ASN A 113 7.65 1.28 13.03
N ALA A 114 7.15 2.42 12.52
CA ALA A 114 5.93 2.43 11.70
C ALA A 114 6.08 1.57 10.43
N VAL A 115 7.26 1.61 9.78
CA VAL A 115 7.55 0.74 8.63
C VAL A 115 7.66 -0.72 9.05
N TYR A 116 8.36 -1.03 10.16
CA TYR A 116 8.45 -2.40 10.70
C TYR A 116 7.08 -2.98 11.12
N ASP A 117 6.16 -2.13 11.57
CA ASP A 117 4.80 -2.53 11.90
C ASP A 117 3.99 -2.91 10.64
N GLY A 118 4.45 -2.50 9.46
CA GLY A 118 3.83 -2.82 8.17
C GLY A 118 2.89 -1.74 7.66
N ALA A 119 3.08 -0.47 8.03
CA ALA A 119 2.35 0.64 7.43
C ALA A 119 2.53 0.67 5.90
N ASP A 120 1.50 1.07 5.16
CA ASP A 120 1.58 1.28 3.71
C ASP A 120 2.23 2.61 3.36
N ALA A 121 2.03 3.62 4.20
CA ALA A 121 2.65 4.92 4.06
C ALA A 121 2.89 5.57 5.43
N VAL A 122 3.87 6.45 5.48
CA VAL A 122 4.14 7.38 6.59
C VAL A 122 3.93 8.81 6.10
N MET A 123 3.36 9.68 6.93
CA MET A 123 2.95 11.01 6.52
C MET A 123 3.71 12.09 7.30
N LEU A 124 4.26 13.04 6.56
CA LEU A 124 4.75 14.31 7.10
C LEU A 124 3.60 15.34 7.10
N SER A 125 3.59 16.21 8.06
CA SER A 125 2.57 17.27 8.25
C SER A 125 3.23 18.65 8.16
N ALA A 126 3.48 19.28 9.30
CA ALA A 126 4.10 20.59 9.39
C ALA A 126 5.53 20.62 8.83
N GLU A 127 6.24 19.50 8.89
CA GLU A 127 7.60 19.33 8.37
C GLU A 127 7.71 19.74 6.88
N THR A 128 6.65 19.45 6.10
CA THR A 128 6.60 19.79 4.67
C THR A 128 5.66 20.97 4.37
N ALA A 129 4.63 21.21 5.19
CA ALA A 129 3.64 22.26 4.95
C ALA A 129 4.10 23.65 5.39
N ALA A 130 4.89 23.73 6.46
CA ALA A 130 5.32 24.98 7.07
C ALA A 130 6.80 24.97 7.53
N GLY A 131 7.47 23.81 7.43
CA GLY A 131 8.85 23.62 7.87
C GLY A 131 9.87 24.35 6.98
N GLN A 132 11.05 24.55 7.53
CA GLN A 132 12.17 25.17 6.83
C GLN A 132 12.94 24.19 5.92
N TRP A 133 12.76 22.87 6.12
CA TRP A 133 13.53 21.79 5.50
C TRP A 133 12.64 20.72 4.85
N PRO A 134 11.68 21.09 3.99
CA PRO A 134 10.68 20.14 3.48
C PRO A 134 11.27 19.03 2.59
N VAL A 135 12.27 19.37 1.76
CA VAL A 135 12.91 18.41 0.85
C VAL A 135 13.78 17.43 1.64
N GLU A 136 14.51 17.92 2.61
CA GLU A 136 15.35 17.12 3.51
C GLU A 136 14.49 16.17 4.34
N ALA A 137 13.33 16.62 4.86
CA ALA A 137 12.41 15.80 5.63
C ALA A 137 11.89 14.61 4.80
N VAL A 138 11.46 14.85 3.57
CA VAL A 138 11.02 13.77 2.65
C VAL A 138 12.19 12.84 2.33
N THR A 139 13.36 13.39 2.03
CA THR A 139 14.56 12.60 1.68
C THR A 139 14.99 11.69 2.83
N ILE A 140 14.94 12.19 4.05
CA ILE A 140 15.33 11.41 5.24
C ILE A 140 14.27 10.34 5.52
N MET A 141 12.99 10.66 5.41
CA MET A 141 11.91 9.69 5.57
C MET A 141 12.02 8.53 4.56
N ASP A 142 12.26 8.84 3.29
CA ASP A 142 12.50 7.85 2.23
C ASP A 142 13.71 6.95 2.55
N ARG A 143 14.82 7.55 2.98
CA ARG A 143 16.02 6.79 3.37
C ARG A 143 15.79 5.86 4.55
N ILE A 144 14.99 6.29 5.53
CA ILE A 144 14.65 5.44 6.69
C ILE A 144 13.80 4.25 6.21
N ALA A 145 12.75 4.51 5.42
CA ALA A 145 11.89 3.46 4.88
C ALA A 145 12.68 2.45 4.04
N ALA A 146 13.47 2.91 3.08
CA ALA A 146 14.33 2.05 2.25
C ALA A 146 15.33 1.23 3.08
N LYS A 147 15.88 1.83 4.14
CA LYS A 147 16.83 1.13 5.02
C LYS A 147 16.15 0.01 5.80
N VAL A 148 14.96 0.26 6.34
CA VAL A 148 14.16 -0.76 7.04
C VAL A 148 13.77 -1.89 6.10
N GLU A 149 13.25 -1.58 4.92
CA GLU A 149 12.82 -2.60 3.95
C GLU A 149 13.99 -3.45 3.42
N SER A 150 15.21 -2.92 3.43
CA SER A 150 16.44 -3.66 3.09
C SER A 150 16.96 -4.56 4.21
N ASP A 151 16.41 -4.45 5.43
CA ASP A 151 16.85 -5.25 6.59
C ASP A 151 16.22 -6.65 6.53
N PRO A 152 17.02 -7.73 6.60
CA PRO A 152 16.49 -9.10 6.66
C PRO A 152 15.47 -9.32 7.81
N THR A 153 15.62 -8.59 8.92
CA THR A 153 14.70 -8.67 10.08
C THR A 153 13.30 -8.16 9.71
N TYR A 154 13.18 -7.19 8.81
CA TYR A 154 11.89 -6.68 8.33
C TYR A 154 11.05 -7.81 7.72
N ARG A 155 11.65 -8.59 6.82
CA ARG A 155 10.96 -9.72 6.18
C ARG A 155 10.50 -10.77 7.18
N GLN A 156 11.37 -11.15 8.11
CA GLN A 156 11.01 -12.12 9.14
C GLN A 156 9.81 -11.66 9.97
N ARG A 157 9.76 -10.38 10.36
CA ARG A 157 8.65 -9.80 11.11
C ARG A 157 7.35 -9.78 10.31
N ILE A 158 7.43 -9.38 9.04
CA ILE A 158 6.26 -9.34 8.16
C ILE A 158 5.68 -10.73 7.93
N HIS A 159 6.52 -11.76 7.77
CA HIS A 159 6.07 -13.16 7.64
C HIS A 159 5.39 -13.69 8.91
N ILE A 160 5.92 -13.36 10.10
CA ILE A 160 5.29 -13.77 11.38
C ILE A 160 3.92 -13.11 11.54
N ALA A 161 3.76 -11.88 11.06
CA ALA A 161 2.52 -11.10 11.15
C ALA A 161 1.57 -11.31 9.95
N GLN A 162 1.77 -12.35 9.12
CA GLN A 162 0.84 -12.69 8.05
C GLN A 162 -0.48 -13.23 8.60
N THR A 163 -1.58 -12.72 8.05
CA THR A 163 -2.91 -13.26 8.29
C THR A 163 -3.15 -14.43 7.31
N PRO A 164 -3.71 -15.56 7.77
CA PRO A 164 -4.07 -16.63 6.85
C PRO A 164 -4.95 -16.10 5.70
N PRO A 165 -4.72 -16.55 4.45
CA PRO A 165 -5.54 -16.13 3.33
C PRO A 165 -6.98 -16.62 3.49
N ASP A 166 -7.93 -15.85 2.98
CA ASP A 166 -9.29 -16.33 2.85
C ASP A 166 -9.35 -17.53 1.90
N ALA A 167 -10.31 -18.43 2.11
CA ALA A 167 -10.50 -19.63 1.28
C ALA A 167 -11.06 -19.27 -0.11
N THR A 168 -10.38 -18.36 -0.81
CA THR A 168 -10.69 -17.95 -2.19
C THR A 168 -9.52 -18.17 -3.14
N SER A 169 -9.81 -18.44 -4.42
CA SER A 169 -8.74 -18.59 -5.43
C SER A 169 -7.86 -17.34 -5.54
N ALA A 170 -8.46 -16.16 -5.38
CA ALA A 170 -7.74 -14.90 -5.50
C ALA A 170 -6.76 -14.69 -4.34
N ASP A 171 -7.12 -15.04 -3.12
CA ASP A 171 -6.23 -14.94 -1.96
C ASP A 171 -5.12 -15.99 -2.02
N ALA A 172 -5.46 -17.25 -2.34
CA ALA A 172 -4.49 -18.33 -2.50
C ALA A 172 -3.43 -18.00 -3.58
N LEU A 173 -3.84 -17.39 -4.70
CA LEU A 173 -2.89 -16.96 -5.74
C LEU A 173 -2.05 -15.75 -5.31
N SER A 174 -2.60 -14.84 -4.51
CA SER A 174 -1.86 -13.69 -3.99
C SER A 174 -0.77 -14.12 -3.01
N GLU A 175 -1.10 -15.04 -2.10
CA GLU A 175 -0.13 -15.68 -1.21
C GLU A 175 0.95 -16.45 -2.01
N SER A 176 0.52 -17.27 -2.98
CA SER A 176 1.45 -17.99 -3.86
C SER A 176 2.39 -17.06 -4.63
N CYS A 177 1.89 -15.88 -5.05
CA CYS A 177 2.68 -14.86 -5.71
C CYS A 177 3.81 -14.34 -4.80
N ALA A 178 3.51 -14.07 -3.54
CA ALA A 178 4.51 -13.65 -2.56
C ALA A 178 5.53 -14.77 -2.28
N GLN A 179 5.06 -16.00 -2.10
CA GLN A 179 5.92 -17.16 -1.88
C GLN A 179 6.87 -17.43 -3.07
N ILE A 180 6.39 -17.25 -4.30
CA ILE A 180 7.24 -17.35 -5.50
C ILE A 180 8.31 -16.26 -5.47
N ALA A 181 7.95 -15.02 -5.10
CA ALA A 181 8.91 -13.91 -5.01
C ALA A 181 9.97 -14.14 -3.92
N ASP A 182 9.65 -14.85 -2.86
CA ASP A 182 10.61 -15.22 -1.81
C ASP A 182 11.49 -16.43 -2.20
N THR A 183 10.94 -17.35 -3.00
CA THR A 183 11.65 -18.59 -3.38
C THR A 183 12.55 -18.37 -4.60
N LEU A 184 12.11 -17.56 -5.55
CA LEU A 184 12.81 -17.28 -6.79
C LEU A 184 13.32 -15.83 -6.78
N THR A 185 14.42 -15.58 -7.50
CA THR A 185 14.84 -14.20 -7.78
C THR A 185 13.85 -13.59 -8.76
N ILE A 186 12.89 -12.81 -8.26
CA ILE A 186 11.86 -12.10 -9.03
C ILE A 186 12.14 -10.61 -8.94
N GLU A 187 12.28 -9.94 -10.10
CA GLU A 187 12.56 -8.49 -10.16
C GLU A 187 11.30 -7.62 -10.03
N GLY A 188 10.13 -8.20 -10.28
CA GLY A 188 8.87 -7.49 -10.16
C GLY A 188 7.64 -8.37 -10.32
N ILE A 189 6.52 -7.90 -9.80
CA ILE A 189 5.23 -8.55 -9.91
C ILE A 189 4.33 -7.66 -10.78
N ILE A 190 3.82 -8.18 -11.88
CA ILE A 190 2.89 -7.48 -12.77
C ILE A 190 1.47 -7.86 -12.35
N VAL A 191 0.67 -6.85 -11.96
CA VAL A 191 -0.71 -7.07 -11.55
C VAL A 191 -1.65 -6.34 -12.51
N PHE A 192 -2.47 -7.08 -13.23
CA PHE A 192 -3.56 -6.52 -14.03
C PHE A 192 -4.82 -6.42 -13.18
N THR A 193 -5.39 -5.22 -13.08
CA THR A 193 -6.58 -5.00 -12.25
C THR A 193 -7.40 -3.80 -12.73
N GLY A 194 -8.73 -3.97 -12.79
CA GLY A 194 -9.64 -2.85 -12.98
C GLY A 194 -9.97 -2.12 -11.68
N SER A 195 -10.35 -2.87 -10.64
CA SER A 195 -10.80 -2.31 -9.34
C SER A 195 -9.69 -2.03 -8.33
N GLY A 196 -8.50 -2.62 -8.51
CA GLY A 196 -7.39 -2.56 -7.55
C GLY A 196 -7.39 -3.68 -6.51
N ILE A 197 -8.41 -4.53 -6.45
CA ILE A 197 -8.54 -5.57 -5.42
C ILE A 197 -7.36 -6.56 -5.49
N SER A 198 -6.97 -7.01 -6.68
CA SER A 198 -5.83 -7.92 -6.84
C SER A 198 -4.51 -7.33 -6.33
N ALA A 199 -4.28 -6.04 -6.59
CA ALA A 199 -3.09 -5.35 -6.09
C ALA A 199 -3.10 -5.24 -4.55
N ARG A 200 -4.27 -4.97 -3.93
CA ARG A 200 -4.42 -4.93 -2.46
C ARG A 200 -4.13 -6.28 -1.82
N ARG A 201 -4.62 -7.38 -2.42
CA ARG A 201 -4.34 -8.73 -1.92
C ARG A 201 -2.86 -9.07 -1.97
N VAL A 202 -2.19 -8.78 -3.08
CA VAL A 202 -0.74 -9.01 -3.20
C VAL A 202 0.04 -8.11 -2.24
N ALA A 203 -0.33 -6.83 -2.11
CA ALA A 203 0.32 -5.90 -1.19
C ALA A 203 0.18 -6.32 0.28
N ARG A 204 -0.95 -6.91 0.67
CA ARG A 204 -1.17 -7.48 2.01
C ARG A 204 -0.09 -8.48 2.39
N GLU A 205 0.34 -9.29 1.44
CA GLU A 205 1.36 -10.34 1.64
C GLU A 205 2.79 -9.78 1.71
N ARG A 206 3.02 -8.50 1.36
CA ARG A 206 4.35 -7.86 1.37
C ARG A 206 5.41 -8.67 0.62
N PRO A 207 5.24 -8.97 -0.67
CA PRO A 207 6.18 -9.79 -1.43
C PRO A 207 7.58 -9.18 -1.48
N ALA A 208 8.59 -10.01 -1.77
CA ALA A 208 9.98 -9.59 -1.89
C ALA A 208 10.25 -8.66 -3.08
N ALA A 209 9.35 -8.62 -4.05
CA ALA A 209 9.49 -7.86 -5.28
C ALA A 209 8.46 -6.72 -5.37
N PRO A 210 8.82 -5.57 -5.95
CA PRO A 210 7.88 -4.46 -6.14
C PRO A 210 6.80 -4.82 -7.16
N MET A 211 5.65 -4.14 -7.07
CA MET A 211 4.50 -4.40 -7.94
C MET A 211 4.35 -3.34 -9.02
N LEU A 212 4.31 -3.77 -10.27
CA LEU A 212 3.87 -2.98 -11.41
C LEU A 212 2.39 -3.24 -11.65
N VAL A 213 1.55 -2.28 -11.27
CA VAL A 213 0.09 -2.41 -11.40
C VAL A 213 -0.36 -1.75 -12.71
N LEU A 214 -0.96 -2.56 -13.57
CA LEU A 214 -1.51 -2.13 -14.86
C LEU A 214 -3.03 -2.05 -14.79
N THR A 215 -3.59 -0.86 -15.00
CA THR A 215 -5.04 -0.63 -14.90
C THR A 215 -5.53 0.32 -15.99
N PRO A 216 -6.76 0.10 -16.55
CA PRO A 216 -7.35 1.05 -17.46
C PRO A 216 -7.97 2.27 -16.75
N LEU A 217 -8.13 2.23 -15.41
CA LEU A 217 -8.85 3.24 -14.66
C LEU A 217 -7.91 4.17 -13.90
N GLN A 218 -7.89 5.45 -14.28
CA GLN A 218 -7.11 6.49 -13.61
C GLN A 218 -7.43 6.60 -12.12
N LYS A 219 -8.72 6.47 -11.74
CA LYS A 219 -9.16 6.50 -10.35
C LYS A 219 -8.51 5.36 -9.54
N THR A 220 -8.43 4.16 -10.12
CA THR A 220 -7.78 3.01 -9.48
C THR A 220 -6.29 3.24 -9.31
N ALA A 221 -5.59 3.69 -10.35
CA ALA A 221 -4.16 3.99 -10.27
C ALA A 221 -3.84 5.02 -9.17
N ARG A 222 -4.61 6.10 -9.08
CA ARG A 222 -4.43 7.15 -8.07
C ARG A 222 -4.70 6.66 -6.65
N ARG A 223 -5.74 5.84 -6.46
CA ARG A 223 -6.05 5.28 -5.14
C ARG A 223 -5.01 4.29 -4.65
N LEU A 224 -4.46 3.50 -5.56
CA LEU A 224 -3.41 2.54 -5.25
C LEU A 224 -2.04 3.19 -4.96
N ALA A 225 -1.86 4.48 -5.26
CA ALA A 225 -0.61 5.18 -4.94
C ALA A 225 -0.28 5.24 -3.44
N LEU A 226 -1.26 5.01 -2.55
CA LEU A 226 -1.06 4.87 -1.10
C LEU A 226 -0.73 3.45 -0.66
N LEU A 227 -0.85 2.47 -1.55
CA LEU A 227 -0.64 1.07 -1.22
C LEU A 227 0.85 0.73 -1.30
N TRP A 228 1.35 -0.01 -0.33
CA TRP A 228 2.74 -0.41 -0.25
C TRP A 228 3.23 -1.13 -1.53
N GLY A 229 4.44 -0.80 -1.95
CA GLY A 229 5.16 -1.50 -3.02
C GLY A 229 4.55 -1.37 -4.42
N THR A 230 3.57 -0.49 -4.65
CA THR A 230 2.90 -0.35 -5.94
C THR A 230 3.48 0.78 -6.79
N HIS A 231 3.74 0.46 -8.07
CA HIS A 231 3.94 1.44 -9.13
C HIS A 231 2.80 1.29 -10.15
N CYS A 232 1.92 2.27 -10.24
CA CYS A 232 0.71 2.17 -11.05
C CYS A 232 0.87 2.83 -12.41
N VAL A 233 0.53 2.10 -13.47
CA VAL A 233 0.57 2.59 -14.86
C VAL A 233 -0.81 2.45 -15.50
N ILE A 234 -1.29 3.54 -16.09
CA ILE A 234 -2.55 3.54 -16.84
C ILE A 234 -2.29 2.96 -18.23
N THR A 235 -2.98 1.87 -18.56
CA THR A 235 -2.90 1.21 -19.86
C THR A 235 -4.29 0.92 -20.40
N ARG A 236 -4.42 0.66 -21.70
CA ARG A 236 -5.65 0.08 -22.23
C ARG A 236 -5.87 -1.30 -21.63
N ASP A 237 -7.11 -1.71 -21.53
CA ASP A 237 -7.45 -3.07 -21.11
C ASP A 237 -6.89 -4.11 -22.07
N ILE A 238 -6.89 -5.36 -21.64
CA ILE A 238 -6.34 -6.50 -22.38
C ILE A 238 -7.47 -7.43 -22.81
N GLY A 239 -7.34 -8.01 -24.02
CA GLY A 239 -8.35 -8.89 -24.59
C GLY A 239 -7.90 -10.36 -24.73
N SER A 240 -6.58 -10.64 -24.63
CA SER A 240 -6.05 -12.00 -24.74
C SER A 240 -4.87 -12.26 -23.82
N PHE A 241 -4.53 -13.52 -23.63
CA PHE A 241 -3.38 -13.94 -22.83
C PHE A 241 -2.06 -13.45 -23.46
N GLU A 242 -1.92 -13.55 -24.76
CA GLU A 242 -0.74 -13.11 -25.51
C GLU A 242 -0.53 -11.61 -25.39
N GLU A 243 -1.62 -10.83 -25.50
CA GLU A 243 -1.59 -9.39 -25.29
C GLU A 243 -1.18 -9.04 -23.85
N MET A 244 -1.71 -9.77 -22.87
CA MET A 244 -1.36 -9.60 -21.46
C MET A 244 0.14 -9.76 -21.24
N ILE A 245 0.72 -10.85 -21.71
CA ILE A 245 2.15 -11.15 -21.56
C ILE A 245 3.00 -10.09 -22.28
N ALA A 246 2.69 -9.81 -23.54
CA ALA A 246 3.45 -8.82 -24.33
C ALA A 246 3.39 -7.42 -23.69
N LYS A 247 2.21 -6.98 -23.26
CA LYS A 247 2.01 -5.69 -22.58
C LYS A 247 2.73 -5.64 -21.25
N GLY A 248 2.59 -6.68 -20.43
CA GLY A 248 3.23 -6.79 -19.12
C GLY A 248 4.75 -6.66 -19.23
N LYS A 249 5.38 -7.46 -20.06
CA LYS A 249 6.83 -7.45 -20.31
C LYS A 249 7.32 -6.10 -20.82
N ARG A 250 6.61 -5.50 -21.78
CA ARG A 250 6.96 -4.17 -22.33
C ARG A 250 6.86 -3.08 -21.28
N MET A 251 5.81 -3.08 -20.44
CA MET A 251 5.67 -2.10 -19.37
C MET A 251 6.71 -2.30 -18.27
N ALA A 252 7.04 -3.54 -17.93
CA ALA A 252 8.09 -3.83 -16.97
C ALA A 252 9.44 -3.26 -17.42
N LEU A 253 9.88 -3.51 -18.65
CA LEU A 253 11.11 -2.91 -19.19
C LEU A 253 11.07 -1.38 -19.20
N ARG A 254 9.95 -0.80 -19.65
CA ARG A 254 9.79 0.66 -19.73
C ARG A 254 9.88 1.34 -18.37
N HIS A 255 9.42 0.70 -17.33
CA HIS A 255 9.36 1.25 -15.97
C HIS A 255 10.47 0.73 -15.05
N GLY A 256 11.47 0.03 -15.59
CA GLY A 256 12.65 -0.40 -14.82
C GLY A 256 12.42 -1.59 -13.89
N PHE A 257 11.42 -2.42 -14.16
CA PHE A 257 11.15 -3.67 -13.42
C PHE A 257 11.92 -4.85 -13.99
N GLY A 258 13.21 -4.68 -14.21
CA GLY A 258 14.11 -5.73 -14.70
C GLY A 258 14.74 -5.41 -16.05
N ALA A 259 15.60 -6.33 -16.51
CA ALA A 259 16.34 -6.29 -17.76
C ALA A 259 16.23 -7.64 -18.49
N ALA A 260 16.92 -7.81 -19.61
CA ALA A 260 17.01 -9.09 -20.29
C ALA A 260 17.47 -10.20 -19.34
N GLY A 261 16.76 -11.32 -19.32
CA GLY A 261 16.98 -12.43 -18.38
C GLY A 261 16.25 -12.33 -17.06
N SER A 262 15.72 -11.16 -16.67
CA SER A 262 14.93 -10.99 -15.44
C SER A 262 13.63 -11.79 -15.48
N ARG A 263 13.30 -12.42 -14.35
CA ARG A 263 12.02 -13.11 -14.14
C ARG A 263 11.02 -12.21 -13.44
N LEU A 264 9.78 -12.25 -13.90
CA LEU A 264 8.64 -11.53 -13.33
C LEU A 264 7.49 -12.49 -13.09
N VAL A 265 6.66 -12.19 -12.11
CA VAL A 265 5.38 -12.88 -11.90
C VAL A 265 4.25 -12.02 -12.43
N THR A 266 3.34 -12.59 -13.18
CA THR A 266 2.13 -11.90 -13.68
C THR A 266 0.90 -12.48 -13.02
N LEU A 267 0.05 -11.61 -12.46
CA LEU A 267 -1.22 -11.95 -11.84
C LEU A 267 -2.37 -11.25 -12.58
N ALA A 268 -3.39 -12.01 -12.97
CA ALA A 268 -4.54 -11.48 -13.70
C ALA A 268 -5.81 -12.29 -13.44
N GLY A 269 -6.94 -11.77 -13.90
CA GLY A 269 -8.23 -12.46 -13.94
C GLY A 269 -8.64 -12.85 -15.36
N VAL A 270 -9.04 -14.10 -15.57
CA VAL A 270 -9.59 -14.64 -16.83
C VAL A 270 -11.00 -15.17 -16.55
N PRO A 271 -12.02 -14.79 -17.33
CA PRO A 271 -12.01 -13.92 -18.51
C PRO A 271 -11.62 -12.48 -18.20
N PHE A 272 -10.93 -11.84 -19.15
CA PHE A 272 -10.52 -10.44 -18.98
C PHE A 272 -11.74 -9.51 -18.89
N GLY A 273 -11.59 -8.38 -18.18
CA GLY A 273 -12.68 -7.41 -17.98
C GLY A 273 -13.72 -7.80 -16.92
N VAL A 274 -13.63 -8.97 -16.31
CA VAL A 274 -14.53 -9.40 -15.22
C VAL A 274 -13.91 -9.06 -13.86
N PRO A 275 -14.47 -8.13 -13.09
CA PRO A 275 -13.96 -7.79 -11.77
C PRO A 275 -13.98 -8.97 -10.80
N GLY A 276 -12.93 -9.14 -10.00
CA GLY A 276 -12.84 -10.18 -8.97
C GLY A 276 -12.45 -11.57 -9.48
N SER A 277 -12.17 -11.74 -10.77
CA SER A 277 -11.84 -13.03 -11.39
C SER A 277 -10.36 -13.42 -11.28
N THR A 278 -9.58 -12.89 -10.33
CA THR A 278 -8.15 -13.23 -10.18
C THR A 278 -7.96 -14.74 -10.04
N ASN A 279 -7.50 -15.40 -11.10
CA ASN A 279 -7.39 -16.86 -11.22
C ASN A 279 -6.20 -17.33 -12.07
N LEU A 280 -5.33 -16.41 -12.50
CA LEU A 280 -4.16 -16.69 -13.32
C LEU A 280 -2.91 -16.13 -12.66
N LEU A 281 -1.90 -16.99 -12.47
CA LEU A 281 -0.55 -16.65 -12.09
C LEU A 281 0.42 -17.24 -13.12
N HIS A 282 1.32 -16.41 -13.65
CA HIS A 282 2.27 -16.84 -14.69
C HIS A 282 3.64 -16.22 -14.48
N ILE A 283 4.69 -17.02 -14.60
CA ILE A 283 6.08 -16.53 -14.52
C ILE A 283 6.58 -16.26 -15.94
N VAL A 284 7.10 -15.06 -16.16
CA VAL A 284 7.66 -14.65 -17.45
C VAL A 284 9.12 -14.27 -17.33
N THR A 285 9.89 -14.47 -18.39
CA THR A 285 11.26 -13.99 -18.50
C THR A 285 11.34 -12.90 -19.56
N LEU A 286 12.00 -11.79 -19.23
CA LEU A 286 12.25 -10.70 -20.16
C LEU A 286 13.34 -11.11 -21.17
N THR A 287 13.12 -10.83 -22.45
CA THR A 287 14.10 -11.10 -23.51
C THR A 287 14.97 -9.89 -23.83
N GLY A 288 14.54 -8.68 -23.44
CA GLY A 288 15.24 -7.42 -23.66
C GLY A 288 14.80 -6.66 -24.91
N ASN A 289 14.09 -7.32 -25.83
CA ASN A 289 13.61 -6.72 -27.10
C ASN A 289 12.10 -6.43 -27.11
N GLU A 290 11.45 -6.47 -25.94
CA GLU A 290 10.01 -6.21 -25.82
C GLU A 290 9.61 -4.76 -26.20
N LEU A 291 10.55 -3.83 -26.21
CA LEU A 291 10.34 -2.45 -26.65
C LEU A 291 10.32 -2.29 -28.17
N ASP A 292 10.94 -3.23 -28.91
CA ASP A 292 11.07 -3.20 -30.37
C ASP A 292 9.81 -3.72 -31.09
N THR A 293 8.90 -4.34 -30.34
CA THR A 293 7.65 -4.89 -30.89
C THR A 293 6.66 -3.74 -31.16
N PRO A 294 6.06 -3.64 -32.36
CA PRO A 294 5.06 -2.60 -32.68
C PRO A 294 3.88 -2.64 -31.71
N LYS A 295 3.25 -1.45 -31.52
CA LYS A 295 2.10 -1.24 -30.62
C LYS A 295 0.87 -2.02 -31.07
#